data_7c099aa55b19607ff1643f4c2c488442
#
_entry.id   7c099aa55b19607ff1643f4c2c488442
#
_cell.length_a   1.000
_cell.length_b   1.000
_cell.length_c   1.000
_cell.angle_alpha   90.00
_cell.angle_beta   90.00
_cell.angle_gamma   90.00
#
_symmetry.space_group_name_H-M   'P 1'
#
loop_
_entity.id
_entity.type
_entity.pdbx_description
1 polymer ?
#
loop_
_entity_poly.entity_id
_entity_poly.type
_entity_poly.pdbx_seq_one_letter_code
_entity_poly.pdbx_strand_id
1 'polypeptide(L)'
;GPEEDFFTVKGALEALAAGFGLSFDYKRETTPWLHPGISAAVYCNGKRLGVFGKLANEINAELEIAKDQKDSQNIYLGELDYEALMSCVEGELRYQPLSPYAPVKRDLALVCDEAVTCGEIEETIQKASPLVSEVKLFDIYRGEKDIFYRFLCNISLAFLPRRSYSKGNTA
;
A
#
# COMPACT_ATOMS: atom_id res chain seq x y z
N GLY A 1 -15.00 -0.27 15.24
CA GLY A 1 -14.75 0.00 16.66
C GLY A 1 -14.04 1.35 16.86
N PRO A 2 -13.89 1.86 18.10
CA PRO A 2 -13.26 3.17 18.37
C PRO A 2 -11.76 3.22 18.00
N GLU A 3 -11.13 2.10 17.77
CA GLU A 3 -9.70 1.98 17.42
C GLU A 3 -9.47 1.78 15.91
N GLU A 4 -10.55 1.69 15.12
CA GLU A 4 -10.45 1.50 13.68
C GLU A 4 -10.00 2.79 13.00
N ASP A 5 -9.07 2.64 12.05
CA ASP A 5 -8.52 3.74 11.28
C ASP A 5 -8.44 3.42 9.77
N PHE A 6 -7.91 4.34 9.01
CA PHE A 6 -7.68 4.17 7.58
C PHE A 6 -6.79 2.96 7.27
N PHE A 7 -5.79 2.71 8.10
CA PHE A 7 -4.83 1.61 7.89
C PHE A 7 -5.43 0.25 8.23
N THR A 8 -6.41 0.19 9.12
CA THR A 8 -7.18 -1.04 9.40
C THR A 8 -7.92 -1.49 8.14
N VAL A 9 -8.62 -0.58 7.46
CA VAL A 9 -9.32 -0.91 6.21
C VAL A 9 -8.33 -1.24 5.09
N LYS A 10 -7.25 -0.48 4.98
CA LYS A 10 -6.17 -0.77 4.02
C LYS A 10 -5.61 -2.18 4.24
N GLY A 11 -5.33 -2.57 5.49
CA GLY A 11 -4.85 -3.92 5.82
C GLY A 11 -5.85 -5.02 5.44
N ALA A 12 -7.15 -4.78 5.61
CA ALA A 12 -8.18 -5.71 5.15
C ALA A 12 -8.19 -5.87 3.62
N LEU A 13 -8.01 -4.77 2.89
CA LEU A 13 -7.88 -4.80 1.43
C LEU A 13 -6.61 -5.53 0.97
N GLU A 14 -5.51 -5.34 1.66
CA GLU A 14 -4.25 -6.06 1.39
C GLU A 14 -4.38 -7.56 1.66
N ALA A 15 -5.09 -7.94 2.73
CA ALA A 15 -5.39 -9.34 3.01
C ALA A 15 -6.30 -9.96 1.94
N LEU A 16 -7.28 -9.20 1.45
CA LEU A 16 -8.11 -9.61 0.32
C LEU A 16 -7.26 -9.84 -0.94
N ALA A 17 -6.40 -8.89 -1.30
CA ALA A 17 -5.50 -9.00 -2.44
C ALA A 17 -4.60 -10.24 -2.33
N ALA A 18 -3.99 -10.44 -1.16
CA ALA A 18 -3.13 -11.59 -0.90
C ALA A 18 -3.87 -12.93 -1.05
N GLY A 19 -5.16 -12.99 -0.67
CA GLY A 19 -6.01 -14.17 -0.86
C GLY A 19 -6.20 -14.55 -2.33
N PHE A 20 -6.12 -13.60 -3.25
CA PHE A 20 -6.15 -13.80 -4.70
C PHE A 20 -4.76 -13.87 -5.35
N GLY A 21 -3.69 -13.77 -4.56
CA GLY A 21 -2.31 -13.69 -5.08
C GLY A 21 -2.03 -12.37 -5.80
N LEU A 22 -2.77 -11.31 -5.48
CA LEU A 22 -2.66 -9.97 -6.05
C LEU A 22 -1.94 -9.02 -5.09
N SER A 23 -1.53 -7.87 -5.62
CA SER A 23 -1.06 -6.71 -4.87
C SER A 23 -1.83 -5.48 -5.31
N PHE A 24 -2.24 -4.64 -4.36
CA PHE A 24 -2.95 -3.40 -4.64
C PHE A 24 -2.03 -2.20 -4.51
N ASP A 25 -2.19 -1.26 -5.44
CA ASP A 25 -1.61 0.06 -5.40
C ASP A 25 -2.66 1.07 -4.93
N TYR A 26 -2.24 2.08 -4.18
CA TYR A 26 -3.13 3.09 -3.62
C TYR A 26 -2.73 4.48 -4.11
N LYS A 27 -3.72 5.25 -4.59
CA LYS A 27 -3.51 6.63 -5.01
C LYS A 27 -4.49 7.54 -4.31
N ARG A 28 -4.04 8.74 -3.93
CA ARG A 28 -4.93 9.73 -3.33
C ARG A 28 -6.05 10.07 -4.33
N GLU A 29 -7.29 9.92 -3.89
CA GLU A 29 -8.47 10.26 -4.68
C GLU A 29 -9.56 10.79 -3.75
N THR A 30 -10.27 11.82 -4.19
CA THR A 30 -11.37 12.44 -3.44
C THR A 30 -12.69 12.12 -4.12
N THR A 31 -13.67 11.67 -3.33
CA THR A 31 -15.05 11.44 -3.76
C THR A 31 -16.01 12.26 -2.90
N PRO A 32 -17.21 12.59 -3.39
CA PRO A 32 -18.15 13.42 -2.63
C PRO A 32 -18.60 12.82 -1.29
N TRP A 33 -18.52 11.51 -1.14
CA TRP A 33 -18.97 10.79 0.04
C TRP A 33 -17.85 10.34 0.99
N LEU A 34 -16.58 10.56 0.61
CA LEU A 34 -15.43 10.32 1.47
C LEU A 34 -14.77 11.61 1.93
N HIS A 35 -14.14 11.53 3.09
CA HIS A 35 -13.36 12.64 3.64
C HIS A 35 -12.15 12.93 2.72
N PRO A 36 -11.96 14.19 2.25
CA PRO A 36 -10.96 14.51 1.22
C PRO A 36 -9.51 14.25 1.62
N GLY A 37 -9.22 14.24 2.93
CA GLY A 37 -7.87 13.98 3.45
C GLY A 37 -7.64 12.53 3.90
N ILE A 38 -8.69 11.67 3.89
CA ILE A 38 -8.62 10.30 4.41
C ILE A 38 -9.36 9.38 3.42
N SER A 39 -8.89 9.37 2.18
CA SER A 39 -9.46 8.54 1.10
C SER A 39 -8.40 8.17 0.08
N ALA A 40 -8.55 7.00 -0.54
CA ALA A 40 -7.66 6.52 -1.59
C ALA A 40 -8.42 5.66 -2.60
N ALA A 41 -8.02 5.74 -3.87
CA ALA A 41 -8.40 4.78 -4.88
C ALA A 41 -7.51 3.54 -4.81
N VAL A 42 -8.10 2.40 -5.12
CA VAL A 42 -7.45 1.09 -5.17
C VAL A 42 -7.21 0.71 -6.63
N TYR A 43 -5.99 0.32 -6.92
CA TYR A 43 -5.59 -0.16 -8.25
C TYR A 43 -4.97 -1.55 -8.16
N CYS A 44 -5.12 -2.32 -9.23
CA CYS A 44 -4.42 -3.58 -9.43
C CYS A 44 -3.95 -3.66 -10.88
N ASN A 45 -2.67 -3.94 -11.10
CA ASN A 45 -2.07 -4.00 -12.44
C ASN A 45 -2.36 -2.74 -13.29
N GLY A 46 -2.39 -1.56 -12.66
CA GLY A 46 -2.72 -0.29 -13.31
C GLY A 46 -4.21 -0.05 -13.56
N LYS A 47 -5.10 -1.02 -13.30
CA LYS A 47 -6.55 -0.90 -13.43
C LYS A 47 -7.15 -0.39 -12.12
N ARG A 48 -8.01 0.64 -12.18
CA ARG A 48 -8.73 1.14 -11.02
C ARG A 48 -9.82 0.13 -10.64
N LEU A 49 -9.80 -0.29 -9.37
CA LEU A 49 -10.78 -1.22 -8.81
C LEU A 49 -11.88 -0.52 -8.02
N GLY A 50 -11.57 0.60 -7.39
CA GLY A 50 -12.54 1.28 -6.54
C GLY A 50 -11.89 2.32 -5.64
N VAL A 51 -12.54 2.61 -4.52
CA VAL A 51 -12.13 3.66 -3.59
C VAL A 51 -12.53 3.27 -2.17
N PHE A 52 -11.75 3.70 -1.19
CA PHE A 52 -12.07 3.55 0.24
C PHE A 52 -11.58 4.74 1.05
N GLY A 53 -12.12 4.89 2.24
CA GLY A 53 -11.70 5.94 3.15
C GLY A 53 -12.67 6.17 4.30
N LYS A 54 -12.47 7.28 5.01
CA LYS A 54 -13.38 7.76 6.04
C LYS A 54 -14.61 8.38 5.38
N LEU A 55 -15.80 8.12 5.92
CA LEU A 55 -17.03 8.78 5.48
C LEU A 55 -16.92 10.30 5.72
N ALA A 56 -17.44 11.09 4.77
CA ALA A 56 -17.48 12.54 4.89
C ALA A 56 -18.30 12.94 6.14
N ASN A 57 -17.83 13.95 6.87
CA ASN A 57 -18.47 14.35 8.13
C ASN A 57 -19.90 14.84 7.93
N GLU A 58 -20.19 15.49 6.81
CA GLU A 58 -21.51 15.99 6.44
C GLU A 58 -22.50 14.83 6.28
N ILE A 59 -22.10 13.78 5.58
CA ILE A 59 -22.93 12.58 5.35
C ILE A 59 -23.12 11.80 6.66
N ASN A 60 -22.09 11.71 7.45
CA ASN A 60 -22.18 11.07 8.77
C ASN A 60 -23.19 11.78 9.67
N ALA A 61 -23.26 13.11 9.60
CA ALA A 61 -24.24 13.91 10.34
C ALA A 61 -25.67 13.73 9.82
N GLU A 62 -25.86 13.67 8.48
CA GLU A 62 -27.17 13.47 7.85
C GLU A 62 -27.76 12.08 8.15
N LEU A 63 -26.92 11.05 8.18
CA LEU A 63 -27.35 9.69 8.47
C LEU A 63 -27.67 9.45 9.96
N GLU A 64 -27.50 10.46 10.81
CA GLU A 64 -27.72 10.37 12.27
C GLU A 64 -27.06 9.15 12.94
N ILE A 65 -26.00 8.61 12.36
CA ILE A 65 -25.34 7.39 12.85
C ILE A 65 -24.65 7.65 14.18
N ALA A 66 -24.30 8.91 14.45
CA ALA A 66 -23.72 9.35 15.72
C ALA A 66 -24.69 10.29 16.45
N LYS A 67 -25.71 9.74 17.09
CA LYS A 67 -26.68 10.53 17.88
C LYS A 67 -26.10 11.15 19.14
N ASP A 68 -25.03 10.60 19.68
CA ASP A 68 -24.34 11.13 20.85
C ASP A 68 -22.99 11.74 20.46
N GLN A 69 -22.86 13.05 20.65
CA GLN A 69 -21.63 13.82 20.37
C GLN A 69 -20.38 13.33 21.12
N LYS A 70 -20.52 12.38 22.05
CA LYS A 70 -19.40 11.75 22.75
C LYS A 70 -18.80 10.54 22.03
N ASP A 71 -19.55 9.93 21.10
CA ASP A 71 -19.11 8.78 20.29
C ASP A 71 -19.17 9.12 18.81
N SER A 72 -18.42 10.14 18.36
CA SER A 72 -18.22 10.36 16.94
C SER A 72 -17.39 9.20 16.38
N GLN A 73 -18.05 8.06 16.16
CA GLN A 73 -17.42 6.89 15.57
C GLN A 73 -16.97 7.26 14.16
N ASN A 74 -15.67 7.15 13.92
CA ASN A 74 -15.14 7.24 12.58
C ASN A 74 -15.65 6.04 11.78
N ILE A 75 -16.41 6.30 10.72
CA ILE A 75 -16.90 5.27 9.82
C ILE A 75 -15.96 5.20 8.63
N TYR A 76 -15.43 4.02 8.39
CA TYR A 76 -14.62 3.74 7.22
C TYR A 76 -15.36 2.77 6.32
N LEU A 77 -15.36 3.04 5.04
CA LEU A 77 -16.03 2.21 4.04
C LEU A 77 -15.27 2.25 2.72
N GLY A 78 -15.57 1.29 1.86
CA GLY A 78 -14.99 1.21 0.53
C GLY A 78 -15.90 0.46 -0.42
N GLU A 79 -15.73 0.76 -1.69
CA GLU A 79 -16.43 0.13 -2.80
C GLU A 79 -15.39 -0.38 -3.80
N LEU A 80 -15.48 -1.66 -4.16
CA LEU A 80 -14.65 -2.29 -5.18
C LEU A 80 -15.54 -2.88 -6.27
N ASP A 81 -15.16 -2.67 -7.52
CA ASP A 81 -15.72 -3.33 -8.68
C ASP A 81 -15.24 -4.79 -8.71
N TYR A 82 -16.17 -5.70 -8.47
CA TYR A 82 -15.89 -7.13 -8.44
C TYR A 82 -15.42 -7.67 -9.80
N GLU A 83 -16.02 -7.22 -10.90
CA GLU A 83 -15.64 -7.69 -12.24
C GLU A 83 -14.23 -7.20 -12.60
N ALA A 84 -13.92 -5.94 -12.23
CA ALA A 84 -12.59 -5.39 -12.39
C ALA A 84 -11.56 -6.16 -11.57
N LEU A 85 -11.88 -6.52 -10.31
CA LEU A 85 -11.03 -7.33 -9.45
C LEU A 85 -10.78 -8.71 -10.06
N MET A 86 -11.85 -9.41 -10.44
CA MET A 86 -11.74 -10.75 -11.03
C MET A 86 -10.96 -10.76 -12.34
N SER A 87 -10.99 -9.67 -13.11
CA SER A 87 -10.16 -9.55 -14.32
C SER A 87 -8.66 -9.38 -14.04
N CYS A 88 -8.28 -9.03 -12.82
CA CYS A 88 -6.89 -8.96 -12.39
C CYS A 88 -6.36 -10.31 -11.90
N VAL A 89 -7.26 -11.24 -11.57
CA VAL A 89 -6.88 -12.61 -11.17
C VAL A 89 -6.44 -13.36 -12.43
N GLU A 90 -5.15 -13.34 -12.70
CA GLU A 90 -4.58 -14.11 -13.81
C GLU A 90 -4.38 -15.57 -13.38
N GLY A 91 -5.02 -16.48 -14.11
CA GLY A 91 -4.72 -17.89 -14.30
C GLY A 91 -4.15 -18.71 -13.12
N GLU A 92 -3.82 -19.93 -13.38
CA GLU A 92 -3.33 -20.90 -12.38
C GLU A 92 -2.13 -20.38 -11.57
N LEU A 93 -2.19 -20.51 -10.24
CA LEU A 93 -1.05 -20.32 -9.34
C LEU A 93 0.12 -21.19 -9.83
N ARG A 94 1.08 -20.55 -10.49
CA ARG A 94 2.29 -21.25 -10.93
C ARG A 94 3.28 -21.31 -9.77
N TYR A 95 3.69 -22.52 -9.44
CA TYR A 95 4.78 -22.74 -8.48
C TYR A 95 6.02 -21.95 -8.91
N GLN A 96 6.48 -21.04 -8.06
CA GLN A 96 7.79 -20.41 -8.21
C GLN A 96 8.78 -21.13 -7.31
N PRO A 97 9.88 -21.68 -7.86
CA PRO A 97 10.89 -22.34 -7.04
C PRO A 97 11.47 -21.35 -6.03
N LEU A 98 11.51 -21.76 -4.78
CA LEU A 98 12.19 -20.98 -3.74
C LEU A 98 13.64 -20.74 -4.13
N SER A 99 14.13 -19.53 -3.88
CA SER A 99 15.54 -19.23 -4.06
C SER A 99 16.38 -20.09 -3.09
N PRO A 100 17.42 -20.78 -3.58
CA PRO A 100 18.33 -21.53 -2.70
C PRO A 100 19.20 -20.60 -1.84
N TYR A 101 19.18 -19.31 -2.10
CA TYR A 101 19.95 -18.31 -1.39
C TYR A 101 19.07 -17.51 -0.44
N ALA A 102 19.54 -17.29 0.77
CA ALA A 102 18.87 -16.40 1.70
C ALA A 102 18.90 -14.94 1.17
N PRO A 103 17.80 -14.19 1.31
CA PRO A 103 17.78 -12.77 0.92
C PRO A 103 18.71 -11.97 1.82
N VAL A 104 19.43 -11.04 1.22
CA VAL A 104 20.22 -10.04 1.97
C VAL A 104 19.33 -8.86 2.29
N LYS A 105 19.12 -8.58 3.58
CA LYS A 105 18.34 -7.44 4.04
C LYS A 105 19.23 -6.22 4.27
N ARG A 106 18.73 -5.04 3.93
CA ARG A 106 19.35 -3.74 4.19
C ARG A 106 18.27 -2.74 4.56
N ASP A 107 18.57 -1.88 5.52
CA ASP A 107 17.71 -0.79 5.91
C ASP A 107 18.27 0.52 5.39
N LEU A 108 17.39 1.36 4.86
CA LEU A 108 17.68 2.72 4.39
C LEU A 108 16.88 3.70 5.21
N ALA A 109 17.54 4.78 5.65
CA ALA A 109 16.91 5.94 6.25
C ALA A 109 16.98 7.10 5.25
N LEU A 110 15.83 7.54 4.76
CA LEU A 110 15.72 8.57 3.74
C LEU A 110 15.03 9.80 4.30
N VAL A 111 15.60 10.98 4.05
CA VAL A 111 14.96 12.27 4.35
C VAL A 111 14.25 12.75 3.10
N CYS A 112 12.93 12.85 3.17
CA CYS A 112 12.08 13.18 2.03
C CYS A 112 11.24 14.42 2.32
N ASP A 113 10.89 15.18 1.27
CA ASP A 113 9.94 16.27 1.37
C ASP A 113 8.51 15.70 1.54
N GLU A 114 7.65 16.41 2.26
CA GLU A 114 6.25 16.01 2.53
C GLU A 114 5.42 15.79 1.26
N ALA A 115 5.84 16.37 0.13
CA ALA A 115 5.18 16.15 -1.16
C ALA A 115 5.43 14.77 -1.75
N VAL A 116 6.50 14.08 -1.32
CA VAL A 116 6.88 12.76 -1.82
C VAL A 116 6.09 11.69 -1.07
N THR A 117 5.41 10.83 -1.80
CA THR A 117 4.66 9.72 -1.19
C THR A 117 5.54 8.50 -0.95
N CYS A 118 5.23 7.70 0.07
CA CYS A 118 5.95 6.44 0.32
C CYS A 118 5.89 5.50 -0.88
N GLY A 119 4.75 5.46 -1.60
CA GLY A 119 4.60 4.65 -2.82
C GLY A 119 5.57 5.06 -3.94
N GLU A 120 5.83 6.35 -4.13
CA GLU A 120 6.82 6.83 -5.12
C GLU A 120 8.24 6.41 -4.74
N ILE A 121 8.56 6.41 -3.44
CA ILE A 121 9.86 5.95 -2.94
C ILE A 121 10.01 4.45 -3.19
N GLU A 122 9.01 3.65 -2.81
CA GLU A 122 8.99 2.20 -3.01
C GLU A 122 9.12 1.83 -4.49
N GLU A 123 8.34 2.47 -5.36
CA GLU A 123 8.39 2.26 -6.81
C GLU A 123 9.76 2.61 -7.40
N THR A 124 10.35 3.73 -6.95
CA THR A 124 11.68 4.17 -7.39
C THR A 124 12.75 3.15 -7.01
N ILE A 125 12.69 2.64 -5.78
CA ILE A 125 13.64 1.64 -5.29
C ILE A 125 13.47 0.32 -6.06
N GLN A 126 12.23 -0.14 -6.27
CA GLN A 126 11.97 -1.37 -7.03
C GLN A 126 12.47 -1.29 -8.47
N LYS A 127 12.30 -0.13 -9.11
CA LYS A 127 12.80 0.12 -10.47
C LYS A 127 14.32 0.22 -10.56
N ALA A 128 14.99 0.60 -9.47
CA ALA A 128 16.43 0.80 -9.46
C ALA A 128 17.22 -0.50 -9.69
N SER A 129 16.70 -1.64 -9.29
CA SER A 129 17.38 -2.92 -9.50
C SER A 129 16.41 -4.11 -9.53
N PRO A 130 16.55 -5.01 -10.53
CA PRO A 130 15.78 -6.25 -10.57
C PRO A 130 16.19 -7.26 -9.47
N LEU A 131 17.19 -6.96 -8.68
CA LEU A 131 17.61 -7.76 -7.52
C LEU A 131 16.80 -7.44 -6.27
N VAL A 132 16.13 -6.30 -6.23
CA VAL A 132 15.23 -5.92 -5.13
C VAL A 132 14.00 -6.82 -5.22
N SER A 133 13.82 -7.68 -4.24
CA SER A 133 12.70 -8.61 -4.15
C SER A 133 11.57 -8.10 -3.27
N GLU A 134 11.89 -7.27 -2.29
CA GLU A 134 10.93 -6.71 -1.36
C GLU A 134 11.38 -5.32 -0.92
N VAL A 135 10.43 -4.40 -0.84
CA VAL A 135 10.61 -3.07 -0.24
C VAL A 135 9.52 -2.92 0.81
N LYS A 136 9.89 -2.64 2.04
CA LYS A 136 8.95 -2.51 3.14
C LYS A 136 9.24 -1.27 3.97
N LEU A 137 8.30 -0.33 3.97
CA LEU A 137 8.29 0.76 4.92
C LEU A 137 8.00 0.21 6.33
N PHE A 138 8.81 0.55 7.31
CA PHE A 138 8.58 0.10 8.68
C PHE A 138 8.48 1.23 9.70
N ASP A 139 8.92 2.44 9.35
CA ASP A 139 8.81 3.59 10.26
C ASP A 139 8.83 4.92 9.50
N ILE A 140 8.06 5.90 10.00
CA ILE A 140 8.04 7.28 9.52
C ILE A 140 8.16 8.21 10.73
N TYR A 141 9.22 8.98 10.77
CA TYR A 141 9.43 9.97 11.81
C TYR A 141 9.25 11.40 11.26
N ARG A 142 8.40 12.18 11.93
CA ARG A 142 8.20 13.60 11.71
C ARG A 142 8.69 14.35 12.95
N GLY A 143 9.83 15.02 12.84
CA GLY A 143 10.41 15.79 13.94
C GLY A 143 9.60 17.05 14.25
N GLU A 144 9.42 17.37 15.54
CA GLU A 144 8.73 18.59 15.98
C GLU A 144 9.48 19.90 15.66
N LYS A 145 10.74 19.83 15.24
CA LYS A 145 11.63 20.98 15.08
C LYS A 145 12.11 21.26 13.67
N ASP A 146 11.73 20.46 12.68
CA ASP A 146 12.17 20.72 11.33
C ASP A 146 11.30 21.77 10.64
N ILE A 147 11.91 22.94 10.50
CA ILE A 147 11.40 24.14 9.81
C ILE A 147 11.18 23.87 8.30
N PHE A 148 11.56 22.70 7.83
CA PHE A 148 11.46 22.27 6.43
C PHE A 148 10.59 21.02 6.35
N TYR A 149 9.39 21.13 5.90
CA TYR A 149 8.42 20.10 5.47
C TYR A 149 9.05 18.78 4.98
N ARG A 150 9.74 18.08 5.88
CA ARG A 150 10.47 16.83 5.61
C ARG A 150 10.14 15.77 6.63
N PHE A 151 10.15 14.54 6.20
CA PHE A 151 10.02 13.39 7.08
C PHE A 151 11.16 12.39 6.85
N LEU A 152 11.47 11.62 7.88
CA LEU A 152 12.41 10.52 7.81
C LEU A 152 11.61 9.24 7.53
N CYS A 153 11.93 8.59 6.43
CA CYS A 153 11.32 7.33 6.00
C CYS A 153 12.33 6.20 6.17
N ASN A 154 12.00 5.20 6.97
CA ASN A 154 12.84 4.04 7.20
C ASN A 154 12.28 2.83 6.42
N ILE A 155 13.08 2.33 5.49
CA ILE A 155 12.69 1.27 4.54
C ILE A 155 13.64 0.09 4.67
N SER A 156 13.09 -1.11 4.84
CA SER A 156 13.83 -2.35 4.76
C SER A 156 13.75 -2.93 3.35
N LEU A 157 14.90 -3.31 2.81
CA LEU A 157 15.06 -3.89 1.48
C LEU A 157 15.51 -5.34 1.59
N ALA A 158 14.92 -6.21 0.80
CA ALA A 158 15.43 -7.56 0.61
C ALA A 158 15.94 -7.73 -0.83
N PHE A 159 17.13 -8.30 -0.96
CA PHE A 159 17.77 -8.58 -2.23
C PHE A 159 17.89 -10.09 -2.43
N LEU A 160 17.44 -10.59 -3.58
CA LEU A 160 17.68 -11.95 -4.01
C LEU A 160 18.80 -11.99 -5.05
N PRO A 161 19.87 -12.78 -4.84
CA PRO A 161 20.91 -12.92 -5.83
C PRO A 161 20.36 -13.56 -7.10
N ARG A 162 20.69 -12.99 -8.26
CA ARG A 162 20.35 -13.57 -9.57
C ARG A 162 21.06 -14.92 -9.72
N ARG A 163 20.32 -15.95 -10.10
CA ARG A 163 20.90 -17.21 -10.57
C ARG A 163 21.68 -16.90 -11.84
N SER A 164 23.00 -16.84 -11.77
CA SER A 164 23.82 -16.90 -12.96
C SER A 164 23.71 -18.33 -13.50
N TYR A 165 22.87 -18.54 -14.50
CA TYR A 165 22.99 -19.75 -15.33
C TYR A 165 24.29 -19.58 -16.12
N SER A 166 25.39 -20.16 -15.68
CA SER A 166 26.48 -20.48 -16.58
C SER A 166 25.90 -21.48 -17.57
N LYS A 167 25.74 -21.08 -18.82
CA LYS A 167 25.55 -22.04 -19.90
C LYS A 167 26.81 -22.92 -19.90
N GLY A 168 26.69 -24.14 -19.36
CA GLY A 168 27.71 -25.14 -19.56
C GLY A 168 27.90 -25.30 -21.04
N ASN A 169 29.10 -24.98 -21.53
CA ASN A 169 29.57 -25.44 -22.81
C ASN A 169 29.56 -26.96 -22.79
N THR A 170 28.58 -27.58 -23.41
CA THR A 170 28.71 -28.95 -23.87
C THR A 170 29.53 -28.90 -25.15
N ALA A 171 30.77 -29.32 -25.01
CA ALA A 171 31.60 -29.76 -26.13
C ALA A 171 31.07 -31.09 -26.66
#